data_99a37579ba4e56198d69dc203a5d95cd
#
_entry.id   99a37579ba4e56198d69dc203a5d95cd
#
_cell.length_a   1.000
_cell.length_b   1.000
_cell.length_c   1.000
_cell.angle_alpha   90.00
_cell.angle_beta   90.00
_cell.angle_gamma   90.00
#
_symmetry.space_group_name_H-M   'P 1'
#
loop_
_entity.id
_entity.type
_entity.pdbx_description
1 polymer ?
#
loop_
_entity_poly.entity_id
_entity_poly.type
_entity_poly.pdbx_seq_one_letter_code
_entity_poly.pdbx_strand_id
1 'polypeptide(L)'
;MSQPTAGVPELLVGQPDWHAVLVKVLENFQCVTGTIHRTDPSTGLLTLVTQHGIPPQVLPMLLPKIDNIPFGKGIAGCAAQRKEAVQLCNLPEDLGGVAKPDARKTNVQGALAVPIVGADGKVIGVLGIGKMQTYDFNVHEIADLSAVAALISAKI
;
A
#
# COMPACT_ATOMS: atom_id res chain seq x y z
N MET A 1 2.33 -19.05 -14.56
CA MET A 1 2.07 -17.60 -14.68
C MET A 1 1.43 -17.07 -13.43
N SER A 2 1.95 -16.00 -12.91
CA SER A 2 1.33 -15.36 -11.77
C SER A 2 0.02 -14.69 -12.19
N GLN A 3 -0.98 -14.76 -11.32
CA GLN A 3 -2.28 -14.11 -11.51
C GLN A 3 -2.42 -13.06 -10.43
N PRO A 4 -2.01 -11.82 -10.67
CA PRO A 4 -1.94 -10.81 -9.61
C PRO A 4 -3.30 -10.50 -8.98
N THR A 5 -4.38 -10.70 -9.73
CA THR A 5 -5.74 -10.48 -9.22
C THR A 5 -6.43 -11.75 -8.75
N ALA A 6 -5.72 -12.91 -8.77
CA ALA A 6 -6.33 -14.19 -8.43
C ALA A 6 -6.94 -14.18 -7.03
N GLY A 7 -8.21 -14.57 -6.93
CA GLY A 7 -8.93 -14.63 -5.66
C GLY A 7 -9.40 -13.30 -5.11
N VAL A 8 -8.93 -12.17 -5.67
CA VAL A 8 -9.30 -10.84 -5.16
C VAL A 8 -10.77 -10.50 -5.44
N PRO A 9 -11.30 -10.69 -6.66
CA PRO A 9 -12.70 -10.34 -6.90
C PRO A 9 -13.68 -11.08 -5.98
N GLU A 10 -13.40 -12.33 -5.65
CA GLU A 10 -14.26 -13.14 -4.77
C GLU A 10 -14.29 -12.58 -3.35
N LEU A 11 -13.18 -11.99 -2.89
CA LEU A 11 -13.08 -11.39 -1.56
C LEU A 11 -13.71 -9.99 -1.51
N LEU A 12 -14.01 -9.38 -2.65
CA LEU A 12 -14.61 -8.05 -2.73
C LEU A 12 -16.14 -8.08 -2.77
N VAL A 13 -16.76 -9.26 -2.79
CA VAL A 13 -18.22 -9.39 -2.83
C VAL A 13 -18.81 -8.99 -1.47
N GLY A 14 -19.89 -8.20 -1.50
CA GLY A 14 -20.56 -7.77 -0.29
C GLY A 14 -19.76 -6.75 0.50
N GLN A 15 -19.63 -6.97 1.80
CA GLN A 15 -18.77 -6.15 2.67
C GLN A 15 -17.41 -6.84 2.81
N PRO A 16 -16.37 -6.34 2.14
CA PRO A 16 -15.08 -7.02 2.14
C PRO A 16 -14.43 -7.05 3.52
N ASP A 17 -13.79 -8.17 3.83
CA ASP A 17 -12.81 -8.23 4.91
C ASP A 17 -11.49 -7.71 4.32
N TRP A 18 -11.17 -6.46 4.60
CA TRP A 18 -10.01 -5.82 3.99
C TRP A 18 -8.69 -6.47 4.36
N HIS A 19 -8.59 -7.04 5.56
CA HIS A 19 -7.38 -7.78 5.93
C HIS A 19 -7.22 -9.03 5.05
N ALA A 20 -8.30 -9.77 4.81
CA ALA A 20 -8.26 -10.94 3.94
C ALA A 20 -7.90 -10.55 2.50
N VAL A 21 -8.44 -9.42 2.02
CA VAL A 21 -8.09 -8.89 0.69
C VAL A 21 -6.59 -8.59 0.64
N LEU A 22 -6.07 -7.89 1.64
CA LEU A 22 -4.64 -7.54 1.68
C LEU A 22 -3.75 -8.78 1.71
N VAL A 23 -4.08 -9.77 2.55
CA VAL A 23 -3.30 -11.02 2.62
C VAL A 23 -3.26 -11.70 1.26
N LYS A 24 -4.39 -11.75 0.56
CA LYS A 24 -4.45 -12.37 -0.78
C LYS A 24 -3.56 -11.63 -1.78
N VAL A 25 -3.60 -10.31 -1.75
CA VAL A 25 -2.72 -9.50 -2.60
C VAL A 25 -1.25 -9.81 -2.31
N LEU A 26 -0.88 -9.86 -1.02
CA LEU A 26 0.50 -10.15 -0.64
C LEU A 26 0.95 -11.53 -1.11
N GLU A 27 0.08 -12.53 -1.01
CA GLU A 27 0.38 -13.87 -1.53
C GLU A 27 0.64 -13.83 -3.04
N ASN A 28 -0.22 -13.13 -3.79
CA ASN A 28 -0.10 -13.06 -5.24
C ASN A 28 1.17 -12.35 -5.70
N PHE A 29 1.69 -11.42 -4.91
CA PHE A 29 2.89 -10.66 -5.23
C PHE A 29 4.14 -11.16 -4.48
N GLN A 30 3.99 -12.22 -3.68
CA GLN A 30 5.09 -12.78 -2.88
C GLN A 30 5.71 -11.73 -1.97
N CYS A 31 4.87 -10.89 -1.39
CA CYS A 31 5.26 -9.86 -0.44
C CYS A 31 4.87 -10.27 0.98
N VAL A 32 5.52 -9.68 1.96
CA VAL A 32 5.35 -10.05 3.37
C VAL A 32 4.66 -8.97 4.19
N THR A 33 4.70 -7.72 3.74
CA THR A 33 4.04 -6.61 4.43
C THR A 33 3.16 -5.83 3.46
N GLY A 34 2.14 -5.21 4.01
CA GLY A 34 1.29 -4.33 3.21
C GLY A 34 0.36 -3.51 4.06
N THR A 35 -0.21 -2.49 3.41
CA THR A 35 -1.20 -1.61 4.00
C THR A 35 -2.27 -1.26 2.98
N ILE A 36 -3.49 -1.05 3.46
CA ILE A 36 -4.55 -0.41 2.69
C ILE A 36 -4.98 0.83 3.46
N HIS A 37 -4.95 1.96 2.78
CA HIS A 37 -5.41 3.23 3.33
C HIS A 37 -6.61 3.73 2.55
N ARG A 38 -7.49 4.45 3.24
CA ARG A 38 -8.65 5.15 2.65
C ARG A 38 -8.49 6.64 2.89
N THR A 39 -8.75 7.46 1.88
CA THR A 39 -8.77 8.91 2.06
C THR A 39 -10.05 9.31 2.81
N ASP A 40 -9.90 9.96 3.96
CA ASP A 40 -11.03 10.51 4.71
C ASP A 40 -11.51 11.77 4.01
N PRO A 41 -12.75 11.80 3.50
CA PRO A 41 -13.23 12.95 2.75
C PRO A 41 -13.37 14.21 3.61
N SER A 42 -13.46 14.08 4.93
CA SER A 42 -13.60 15.25 5.81
C SER A 42 -12.26 15.87 6.16
N THR A 43 -11.18 15.11 6.23
CA THR A 43 -9.85 15.60 6.61
C THR A 43 -8.85 15.65 5.46
N GLY A 44 -9.09 14.85 4.40
CA GLY A 44 -8.13 14.68 3.30
C GLY A 44 -6.94 13.81 3.66
N LEU A 45 -6.95 13.17 4.83
CA LEU A 45 -5.86 12.32 5.28
C LEU A 45 -6.10 10.86 4.89
N LEU A 46 -5.01 10.11 4.73
CA LEU A 46 -5.06 8.67 4.50
C LEU A 46 -5.22 7.96 5.85
N THR A 47 -6.38 7.37 6.07
CA THR A 47 -6.63 6.58 7.29
C THR A 47 -6.34 5.11 7.03
N LEU A 48 -5.71 4.46 8.00
CA LEU A 48 -5.34 3.04 7.86
C LEU A 48 -6.60 2.18 7.96
N VAL A 49 -6.85 1.41 6.90
CA VAL A 49 -7.94 0.42 6.87
C VAL A 49 -7.46 -0.89 7.47
N THR A 50 -6.31 -1.37 7.01
CA THR A 50 -5.69 -2.60 7.51
C THR A 50 -4.19 -2.61 7.19
N GLN A 51 -3.47 -3.42 7.94
CA GLN A 51 -2.05 -3.71 7.69
C GLN A 51 -1.78 -5.19 7.91
N HIS A 52 -0.66 -5.67 7.39
CA HIS A 52 -0.20 -7.04 7.62
C HIS A 52 1.32 -7.08 7.58
N GLY A 53 1.89 -7.92 8.44
CA GLY A 53 3.32 -8.24 8.39
C GLY A 53 4.23 -7.28 9.12
N ILE A 54 3.74 -6.19 9.70
CA ILE A 54 4.55 -5.31 10.52
C ILE A 54 4.88 -6.06 11.82
N PRO A 55 6.17 -6.13 12.22
CA PRO A 55 6.53 -6.86 13.43
C PRO A 55 5.75 -6.37 14.66
N PRO A 56 5.20 -7.30 15.47
CA PRO A 56 4.39 -6.90 16.63
C PRO A 56 5.14 -6.00 17.62
N GLN A 57 6.46 -6.12 17.70
CA GLN A 57 7.28 -5.34 18.60
C GLN A 57 7.28 -3.85 18.27
N VAL A 58 7.16 -3.52 16.96
CA VAL A 58 7.21 -2.11 16.51
C VAL A 58 5.83 -1.58 16.13
N LEU A 59 4.83 -2.44 15.95
CA LEU A 59 3.52 -2.03 15.49
C LEU A 59 2.87 -0.96 16.38
N PRO A 60 2.84 -1.09 17.72
CA PRO A 60 2.21 -0.06 18.55
C PRO A 60 2.86 1.32 18.40
N MET A 61 4.18 1.35 18.18
CA MET A 61 4.91 2.60 17.96
C MET A 61 4.61 3.20 16.59
N LEU A 62 4.41 2.34 15.58
CA LEU A 62 4.21 2.79 14.20
C LEU A 62 2.76 3.14 13.87
N LEU A 63 1.78 2.54 14.58
CA LEU A 63 0.36 2.77 14.26
C LEU A 63 -0.02 4.24 14.15
N PRO A 64 0.37 5.14 15.11
CA PRO A 64 0.05 6.56 14.96
C PRO A 64 0.71 7.21 13.75
N LYS A 65 1.79 6.62 13.23
CA LYS A 65 2.57 7.18 12.12
C LYS A 65 2.14 6.65 10.75
N ILE A 66 1.42 5.53 10.74
CA ILE A 66 0.89 4.96 9.50
C ILE A 66 -0.62 5.18 9.38
N ASP A 67 -1.19 5.99 10.26
CA ASP A 67 -2.58 6.40 10.20
C ASP A 67 -2.65 7.92 10.10
N ASN A 68 -3.72 8.44 9.50
CA ASN A 68 -3.90 9.88 9.29
C ASN A 68 -2.71 10.51 8.56
N ILE A 69 -2.30 9.90 7.44
CA ILE A 69 -1.14 10.33 6.67
C ILE A 69 -1.53 11.45 5.70
N PRO A 70 -0.89 12.63 5.78
CA PRO A 70 -1.14 13.68 4.78
C PRO A 70 -0.59 13.28 3.41
N PHE A 71 -1.24 13.77 2.35
CA PHE A 71 -0.71 13.63 1.01
C PHE A 71 0.69 14.28 0.97
N GLY A 72 1.62 13.60 0.31
CA GLY A 72 3.00 14.06 0.22
C GLY A 72 3.93 13.57 1.32
N LYS A 73 3.41 12.84 2.31
CA LYS A 73 4.22 12.30 3.41
C LYS A 73 4.39 10.79 3.29
N GLY A 74 5.64 10.32 3.30
CA GLY A 74 5.96 8.91 3.15
C GLY A 74 5.62 8.36 1.78
N ILE A 75 5.79 7.05 1.59
CA ILE A 75 5.53 6.41 0.29
C ILE A 75 4.05 6.50 -0.07
N ALA A 76 3.17 6.20 0.90
CA ALA A 76 1.73 6.23 0.66
C ALA A 76 1.25 7.65 0.33
N GLY A 77 1.69 8.64 1.10
CA GLY A 77 1.32 10.03 0.86
C GLY A 77 1.85 10.56 -0.47
N CYS A 78 3.06 10.14 -0.86
CA CYS A 78 3.63 10.53 -2.15
C CYS A 78 2.85 9.91 -3.32
N ALA A 79 2.46 8.64 -3.21
CA ALA A 79 1.65 8.00 -4.24
C ALA A 79 0.30 8.70 -4.40
N ALA A 80 -0.32 9.08 -3.28
CA ALA A 80 -1.59 9.82 -3.31
C ALA A 80 -1.43 11.20 -3.95
N GLN A 81 -0.39 11.94 -3.58
CA GLN A 81 -0.19 13.29 -4.10
C GLN A 81 0.15 13.30 -5.58
N ARG A 82 0.99 12.36 -6.02
CA ARG A 82 1.43 12.27 -7.41
C ARG A 82 0.43 11.58 -8.32
N LYS A 83 -0.54 10.88 -7.75
CA LYS A 83 -1.48 10.01 -8.49
C LYS A 83 -0.76 8.98 -9.35
N GLU A 84 0.35 8.46 -8.86
CA GLU A 84 1.12 7.46 -9.58
C GLU A 84 1.82 6.53 -8.61
N ALA A 85 2.29 5.39 -9.11
CA ALA A 85 3.03 4.45 -8.30
C ALA A 85 4.34 5.07 -7.81
N VAL A 86 4.67 4.79 -6.55
CA VAL A 86 5.94 5.21 -5.94
C VAL A 86 6.61 3.97 -5.37
N GLN A 87 7.88 3.77 -5.68
CA GLN A 87 8.61 2.63 -5.15
C GLN A 87 9.98 3.03 -4.60
N LEU A 88 10.45 2.24 -3.65
CA LEU A 88 11.82 2.28 -3.15
C LEU A 88 12.38 0.87 -3.24
N CYS A 89 13.46 0.70 -3.96
CA CYS A 89 14.08 -0.62 -4.12
C CYS A 89 14.93 -1.02 -2.90
N ASN A 90 15.38 -0.03 -2.12
CA ASN A 90 16.13 -0.26 -0.88
C ASN A 90 15.74 0.82 0.14
N LEU A 91 14.69 0.52 0.92
CA LEU A 91 14.12 1.46 1.87
C LEU A 91 15.13 1.96 2.93
N PRO A 92 15.98 1.07 3.53
CA PRO A 92 16.95 1.54 4.52
C PRO A 92 17.96 2.56 3.99
N GLU A 93 18.20 2.59 2.68
CA GLU A 93 19.15 3.49 2.06
C GLU A 93 18.47 4.64 1.30
N ASP A 94 17.20 4.91 1.60
CA ASP A 94 16.47 5.99 0.94
C ASP A 94 17.06 7.36 1.35
N LEU A 95 17.82 7.94 0.42
CA LEU A 95 18.41 9.27 0.59
C LEU A 95 17.51 10.37 0.04
N GLY A 96 16.45 10.03 -0.68
CA GLY A 96 15.52 10.99 -1.25
C GLY A 96 14.47 11.53 -0.28
N GLY A 97 14.39 10.95 0.91
CA GLY A 97 13.44 11.40 1.93
C GLY A 97 11.98 11.07 1.62
N VAL A 98 11.72 10.16 0.68
CA VAL A 98 10.36 9.76 0.32
C VAL A 98 9.72 9.00 1.47
N ALA A 99 10.46 8.07 2.08
CA ALA A 99 9.97 7.31 3.22
C ALA A 99 10.29 8.03 4.52
N LYS A 100 9.37 7.95 5.49
CA LYS A 100 9.64 8.48 6.83
C LYS A 100 10.73 7.63 7.49
N PRO A 101 11.57 8.24 8.37
CA PRO A 101 12.63 7.48 9.05
C PRO A 101 12.13 6.24 9.79
N ASP A 102 10.93 6.29 10.37
CA ASP A 102 10.37 5.17 11.11
C ASP A 102 9.98 3.98 10.24
N ALA A 103 9.83 4.20 8.92
CA ALA A 103 9.54 3.10 8.00
C ALA A 103 10.66 2.05 8.00
N ARG A 104 11.89 2.45 8.30
CA ARG A 104 13.04 1.55 8.37
C ARG A 104 12.91 0.52 9.48
N LYS A 105 12.13 0.83 10.52
CA LYS A 105 11.91 -0.07 11.66
C LYS A 105 11.04 -1.28 11.31
N THR A 106 10.39 -1.28 10.14
CA THR A 106 9.61 -2.42 9.67
C THR A 106 10.48 -3.54 9.11
N ASN A 107 11.76 -3.29 8.87
CA ASN A 107 12.70 -4.17 8.17
C ASN A 107 12.34 -4.37 6.69
N VAL A 108 11.40 -3.61 6.17
CA VAL A 108 11.05 -3.62 4.76
C VAL A 108 12.17 -2.96 3.96
N GLN A 109 12.63 -3.59 2.89
CA GLN A 109 13.68 -3.06 2.04
C GLN A 109 13.16 -2.62 0.68
N GLY A 110 12.34 -3.43 0.02
CA GLY A 110 11.70 -3.05 -1.23
C GLY A 110 10.24 -2.73 -0.98
N ALA A 111 9.76 -1.57 -1.40
CA ALA A 111 8.38 -1.14 -1.17
C ALA A 111 7.77 -0.49 -2.41
N LEU A 112 6.49 -0.73 -2.61
CA LEU A 112 5.71 -0.16 -3.71
C LEU A 112 4.36 0.27 -3.18
N ALA A 113 3.96 1.50 -3.50
CA ALA A 113 2.63 2.01 -3.21
C ALA A 113 1.97 2.51 -4.48
N VAL A 114 0.71 2.16 -4.68
CA VAL A 114 -0.08 2.63 -5.82
C VAL A 114 -1.32 3.35 -5.30
N PRO A 115 -1.74 4.44 -5.96
CA PRO A 115 -2.97 5.13 -5.56
C PRO A 115 -4.20 4.30 -5.96
N ILE A 116 -5.23 4.36 -5.14
CA ILE A 116 -6.54 3.82 -5.46
C ILE A 116 -7.36 5.01 -5.94
N VAL A 117 -7.71 5.02 -7.22
CA VAL A 117 -8.37 6.15 -7.85
C VAL A 117 -9.84 5.82 -8.09
N GLY A 118 -10.72 6.70 -7.63
CA GLY A 118 -12.16 6.54 -7.79
C GLY A 118 -12.63 6.88 -9.20
N ALA A 119 -13.92 6.65 -9.46
CA ALA A 119 -14.53 6.88 -10.76
C ALA A 119 -14.43 8.34 -11.22
N ASP A 120 -14.36 9.28 -10.26
CA ASP A 120 -14.24 10.71 -10.56
C ASP A 120 -12.78 11.16 -10.78
N GLY A 121 -11.82 10.22 -10.75
CA GLY A 121 -10.42 10.52 -10.91
C GLY A 121 -9.70 10.99 -9.65
N LYS A 122 -10.39 11.06 -8.51
CA LYS A 122 -9.77 11.44 -7.24
C LYS A 122 -9.15 10.24 -6.55
N VAL A 123 -8.06 10.47 -5.83
CA VAL A 123 -7.44 9.44 -5.00
C VAL A 123 -8.31 9.19 -3.78
N ILE A 124 -8.82 7.96 -3.66
CA ILE A 124 -9.67 7.54 -2.56
C ILE A 124 -8.98 6.60 -1.60
N GLY A 125 -7.72 6.28 -1.87
CA GLY A 125 -6.93 5.44 -0.99
C GLY A 125 -5.57 5.13 -1.59
N VAL A 126 -4.81 4.27 -0.90
CA VAL A 126 -3.50 3.80 -1.34
C VAL A 126 -3.33 2.34 -0.95
N LEU A 127 -2.79 1.55 -1.85
CA LEU A 127 -2.43 0.15 -1.60
C LEU A 127 -0.90 0.05 -1.61
N GLY A 128 -0.33 -0.44 -0.51
CA GLY A 128 1.11 -0.60 -0.37
C GLY A 128 1.51 -2.04 -0.11
N ILE A 129 2.61 -2.47 -0.71
CA ILE A 129 3.21 -3.79 -0.49
C ILE A 129 4.70 -3.66 -0.26
N GLY A 130 5.30 -4.63 0.44
CA GLY A 130 6.72 -4.58 0.75
C GLY A 130 7.35 -5.96 0.88
N LYS A 131 8.66 -6.01 0.59
CA LYS A 131 9.51 -7.19 0.70
C LYS A 131 10.61 -6.94 1.71
N MET A 132 11.07 -7.99 2.36
CA MET A 132 12.17 -7.92 3.33
C MET A 132 13.55 -7.95 2.66
N GLN A 133 13.59 -7.86 1.35
CA GLN A 133 14.83 -7.83 0.56
C GLN A 133 14.78 -6.64 -0.38
N THR A 134 15.97 -6.18 -0.78
CA THR A 134 16.08 -5.17 -1.82
C THR A 134 15.41 -5.70 -3.08
N TYR A 135 14.50 -4.94 -3.64
CA TYR A 135 13.71 -5.39 -4.79
C TYR A 135 13.28 -4.20 -5.64
N ASP A 136 13.46 -4.33 -6.93
CA ASP A 136 13.05 -3.33 -7.93
C ASP A 136 11.82 -3.87 -8.67
N PHE A 137 10.65 -3.34 -8.33
CA PHE A 137 9.41 -3.76 -8.99
C PHE A 137 9.44 -3.32 -10.46
N ASN A 138 9.22 -4.26 -11.37
CA ASN A 138 9.23 -3.95 -12.80
C ASN A 138 7.89 -3.33 -13.23
N VAL A 139 7.85 -2.83 -14.48
CA VAL A 139 6.66 -2.13 -15.00
C VAL A 139 5.43 -3.04 -15.03
N HIS A 140 5.60 -4.34 -15.23
CA HIS A 140 4.49 -5.29 -15.23
C HIS A 140 3.92 -5.48 -13.84
N GLU A 141 4.77 -5.59 -12.83
CA GLU A 141 4.35 -5.71 -11.43
C GLU A 141 3.62 -4.45 -10.97
N ILE A 142 4.11 -3.28 -11.34
CA ILE A 142 3.47 -2.01 -11.01
C ILE A 142 2.09 -1.93 -11.67
N ALA A 143 1.99 -2.30 -12.95
CA ALA A 143 0.70 -2.33 -13.65
C ALA A 143 -0.26 -3.33 -13.02
N ASP A 144 0.24 -4.49 -12.62
CA ASP A 144 -0.56 -5.53 -11.98
C ASP A 144 -1.12 -5.05 -10.63
N LEU A 145 -0.30 -4.39 -9.81
CA LEU A 145 -0.78 -3.87 -8.54
C LEU A 145 -1.78 -2.73 -8.76
N SER A 146 -1.57 -1.90 -9.77
CA SER A 146 -2.52 -0.86 -10.14
C SER A 146 -3.87 -1.45 -10.57
N ALA A 147 -3.86 -2.60 -11.25
CA ALA A 147 -5.09 -3.31 -11.61
C ALA A 147 -5.83 -3.80 -10.36
N VAL A 148 -5.10 -4.30 -9.36
CA VAL A 148 -5.70 -4.68 -8.07
C VAL A 148 -6.31 -3.46 -7.40
N ALA A 149 -5.60 -2.34 -7.39
CA ALA A 149 -6.12 -1.09 -6.81
C ALA A 149 -7.41 -0.65 -7.50
N ALA A 150 -7.52 -0.82 -8.82
CA ALA A 150 -8.74 -0.51 -9.56
C ALA A 150 -9.91 -1.39 -9.13
N LEU A 151 -9.67 -2.67 -8.85
CA LEU A 151 -10.71 -3.55 -8.30
C LEU A 151 -11.16 -3.10 -6.92
N ILE A 152 -10.21 -2.72 -6.08
CA ILE A 152 -10.49 -2.26 -4.72
C ILE A 152 -11.29 -0.96 -4.75
N SER A 153 -11.02 -0.07 -5.71
CA SER A 153 -11.65 1.25 -5.80
C SER A 153 -13.18 1.18 -5.88
N ALA A 154 -13.72 0.10 -6.40
CA ALA A 154 -15.17 -0.09 -6.52
C ALA A 154 -15.84 -0.33 -5.16
N LYS A 155 -15.09 -0.68 -4.12
CA LYS A 155 -15.63 -1.13 -2.84
C LYS A 155 -15.17 -0.33 -1.62
N ILE A 156 -14.03 0.34 -1.72
CA ILE A 156 -13.44 1.00 -0.55
C ILE A 156 -14.12 2.34 -0.18
#